data_a63343a345cae8f3fd9171092d7376a0
#
_entry.id   a63343a345cae8f3fd9171092d7376a0
#
_cell.length_a   1.000
_cell.length_b   1.000
_cell.length_c   1.000
_cell.angle_alpha   90.00
_cell.angle_beta   90.00
_cell.angle_gamma   90.00
#
_symmetry.space_group_name_H-M   'P 1'
#
loop_
_entity.id
_entity.type
_entity.pdbx_description
1 polymer ?
#
loop_
_entity_poly.entity_id
_entity_poly.type
_entity_poly.pdbx_seq_one_letter_code
_entity_poly.pdbx_strand_id
1 'polypeptide(L)'
;MSYLVLARKWRPQRFEEVIGQPHLIQTLRNAISAGRLAHAYLFSGPRGVGKTSVARILAKALNCKQGASPIPCNECESCREITEGTALDVLEIDGASNRGINEIRELRENIRYLPAASPYKIYIIDEVHMLTPEAFNALLKTLEEPPAHVVFIFATTEAHRVPMTILSRCQRFDFRRLTVTAIVETLRRIAEEEGIRISDTSLRVLAREAEGSMRDAESLLEQMLVFSGKEIDDNALLEVLGVIDRQALLDTAAALLSDNATRCLEIVERLSVHGHDLRRFCQELAAHFRDLLVVKICESPEELVALTAGEVAELKGQAERVSSATLQQFLHFLMRGEEEIRRAGNPKLVMEMTLLRLIQLPRVMEIDRLIVQVRQLEERLNRGVESRDQPLPKNLGEEPGAHVTSYTEAPQEEPLEPPGVAEAAPGTWNDLVARIREQKPALAGAVERVKHREISPGRLELDFSGHTFDYELVMERENTALLRALGREVLGPQVEIAVVGGGREGVSERRAATDRQRRLRQKALRHPLVNEALEIFGGQVVDVKIGPDKPS
;
A
#
# COMPACT_ATOMS: atom_id res chain seq x y z
N MET A 1 -39.46 -13.55 -12.04
CA MET A 1 -38.07 -13.61 -12.56
C MET A 1 -37.14 -13.22 -11.43
N SER A 2 -36.16 -14.03 -11.07
CA SER A 2 -35.16 -13.64 -10.07
C SER A 2 -34.33 -12.49 -10.62
N TYR A 3 -34.19 -11.42 -9.87
CA TYR A 3 -33.32 -10.28 -10.21
C TYR A 3 -31.87 -10.79 -10.38
N LEU A 4 -31.24 -10.46 -11.51
CA LEU A 4 -29.87 -10.84 -11.80
C LEU A 4 -29.00 -9.59 -11.72
N VAL A 5 -27.98 -9.63 -10.87
CA VAL A 5 -26.99 -8.56 -10.65
C VAL A 5 -26.31 -8.21 -11.97
N LEU A 6 -26.12 -6.92 -12.28
CA LEU A 6 -25.52 -6.45 -13.55
C LEU A 6 -24.18 -7.15 -13.86
N ALA A 7 -23.30 -7.27 -12.90
CA ALA A 7 -22.00 -7.94 -13.03
C ALA A 7 -22.12 -9.45 -13.42
N ARG A 8 -23.28 -10.08 -13.23
CA ARG A 8 -23.56 -11.44 -13.70
C ARG A 8 -24.26 -11.44 -15.05
N LYS A 9 -25.20 -10.52 -15.26
CA LYS A 9 -25.97 -10.39 -16.51
C LYS A 9 -25.06 -10.02 -17.69
N TRP A 10 -24.13 -9.08 -17.46
CA TRP A 10 -23.20 -8.54 -18.46
C TRP A 10 -21.87 -9.25 -18.56
N ARG A 11 -21.72 -10.41 -17.89
CA ARG A 11 -20.50 -11.20 -17.98
C ARG A 11 -20.25 -11.65 -19.42
N PRO A 12 -19.07 -11.36 -20.00
CA PRO A 12 -18.71 -11.75 -21.36
C PRO A 12 -18.94 -13.23 -21.64
N GLN A 13 -19.59 -13.54 -22.76
CA GLN A 13 -19.89 -14.90 -23.22
C GLN A 13 -19.03 -15.34 -24.40
N ARG A 14 -18.40 -14.38 -25.09
CA ARG A 14 -17.50 -14.56 -26.24
C ARG A 14 -16.21 -13.80 -26.03
N PHE A 15 -15.15 -14.21 -26.74
CA PHE A 15 -13.85 -13.53 -26.64
C PHE A 15 -13.89 -12.08 -27.14
N GLU A 16 -14.74 -11.77 -28.10
CA GLU A 16 -14.93 -10.43 -28.67
C GLU A 16 -15.54 -9.43 -27.67
N GLU A 17 -16.26 -9.93 -26.69
CA GLU A 17 -16.90 -9.14 -25.64
C GLU A 17 -15.94 -8.77 -24.50
N VAL A 18 -14.75 -9.39 -24.47
CA VAL A 18 -13.75 -9.14 -23.41
C VAL A 18 -12.98 -7.84 -23.71
N ILE A 19 -13.11 -6.90 -22.82
CA ILE A 19 -12.61 -5.54 -22.99
C ILE A 19 -11.14 -5.45 -22.53
N GLY A 20 -10.34 -4.64 -23.24
CA GLY A 20 -9.00 -4.23 -22.80
C GLY A 20 -7.91 -5.31 -22.87
N GLN A 21 -8.19 -6.52 -23.41
CA GLN A 21 -7.25 -7.65 -23.44
C GLN A 21 -6.95 -8.20 -24.85
N PRO A 22 -6.77 -7.38 -25.90
CA PRO A 22 -6.73 -7.86 -27.29
C PRO A 22 -5.57 -8.83 -27.58
N HIS A 23 -4.39 -8.60 -27.00
CA HIS A 23 -3.19 -9.43 -27.18
C HIS A 23 -3.37 -10.84 -26.62
N LEU A 24 -4.03 -10.96 -25.48
CA LEU A 24 -4.31 -12.22 -24.79
C LEU A 24 -5.36 -13.02 -25.55
N ILE A 25 -6.45 -12.36 -25.95
CA ILE A 25 -7.55 -12.97 -26.69
C ILE A 25 -7.07 -13.50 -28.03
N GLN A 26 -6.27 -12.72 -28.77
CA GLN A 26 -5.72 -13.16 -30.05
C GLN A 26 -4.83 -14.40 -29.89
N THR A 27 -4.01 -14.46 -28.84
CA THR A 27 -3.15 -15.62 -28.57
C THR A 27 -3.98 -16.87 -28.27
N LEU A 28 -5.02 -16.76 -27.42
CA LEU A 28 -5.91 -17.88 -27.11
C LEU A 28 -6.68 -18.37 -28.36
N ARG A 29 -7.21 -17.45 -29.16
CA ARG A 29 -7.93 -17.79 -30.42
C ARG A 29 -7.01 -18.53 -31.38
N ASN A 30 -5.78 -18.06 -31.56
CA ASN A 30 -4.78 -18.70 -32.41
C ASN A 30 -4.42 -20.11 -31.90
N ALA A 31 -4.24 -20.27 -30.58
CA ALA A 31 -3.95 -21.58 -29.97
C ALA A 31 -5.09 -22.60 -30.20
N ILE A 32 -6.34 -22.15 -30.01
CA ILE A 32 -7.52 -22.98 -30.25
C ILE A 32 -7.62 -23.36 -31.74
N SER A 33 -7.49 -22.38 -32.65
CA SER A 33 -7.58 -22.62 -34.10
C SER A 33 -6.49 -23.56 -34.64
N ALA A 34 -5.29 -23.52 -34.04
CA ALA A 34 -4.15 -24.36 -34.40
C ALA A 34 -4.17 -25.72 -33.69
N GLY A 35 -5.13 -26.02 -32.81
CA GLY A 35 -5.18 -27.22 -31.98
C GLY A 35 -3.98 -27.37 -31.03
N ARG A 36 -3.29 -26.25 -30.70
CA ARG A 36 -2.12 -26.24 -29.84
C ARG A 36 -2.51 -25.78 -28.44
N LEU A 37 -3.17 -26.66 -27.71
CA LEU A 37 -3.66 -26.34 -26.35
C LEU A 37 -2.60 -26.71 -25.31
N ALA A 38 -2.41 -25.82 -24.34
CA ALA A 38 -1.63 -26.16 -23.17
C ALA A 38 -2.49 -26.96 -22.16
N HIS A 39 -1.85 -27.85 -21.42
CA HIS A 39 -2.50 -28.60 -20.35
C HIS A 39 -2.82 -27.75 -19.13
N ALA A 40 -2.11 -26.61 -18.95
CA ALA A 40 -2.33 -25.68 -17.84
C ALA A 40 -2.14 -24.22 -18.29
N TYR A 41 -3.08 -23.39 -17.90
CA TYR A 41 -3.09 -21.93 -18.11
C TYR A 41 -3.04 -21.22 -16.77
N LEU A 42 -2.30 -20.11 -16.69
CA LEU A 42 -2.32 -19.21 -15.56
C LEU A 42 -2.74 -17.81 -16.00
N PHE A 43 -3.89 -17.37 -15.54
CA PHE A 43 -4.43 -16.02 -15.76
C PHE A 43 -4.09 -15.16 -14.55
N SER A 44 -3.17 -14.22 -14.68
CA SER A 44 -2.75 -13.33 -13.62
C SER A 44 -3.14 -11.88 -13.90
N GLY A 45 -3.46 -11.12 -12.85
CA GLY A 45 -3.81 -9.70 -12.97
C GLY A 45 -4.83 -9.22 -11.95
N PRO A 46 -5.14 -7.91 -11.90
CA PRO A 46 -6.03 -7.32 -10.92
C PRO A 46 -7.41 -7.98 -10.87
N ARG A 47 -8.14 -7.72 -9.79
CA ARG A 47 -9.53 -8.18 -9.65
C ARG A 47 -10.41 -7.51 -10.70
N GLY A 48 -11.47 -8.19 -11.16
CA GLY A 48 -12.52 -7.62 -11.99
C GLY A 48 -12.17 -7.33 -13.46
N VAL A 49 -10.97 -7.74 -13.95
CA VAL A 49 -10.50 -7.53 -15.34
C VAL A 49 -10.89 -8.66 -16.31
N GLY A 50 -11.69 -9.63 -15.87
CA GLY A 50 -12.24 -10.69 -16.73
C GLY A 50 -11.52 -12.04 -16.70
N LYS A 51 -10.60 -12.33 -15.76
CA LYS A 51 -9.86 -13.60 -15.66
C LYS A 51 -10.79 -14.82 -15.69
N THR A 52 -11.72 -14.90 -14.75
CA THR A 52 -12.68 -16.02 -14.63
C THR A 52 -13.64 -16.08 -15.82
N SER A 53 -14.02 -14.91 -16.38
CA SER A 53 -14.86 -14.86 -17.59
C SER A 53 -14.15 -15.47 -18.79
N VAL A 54 -12.88 -15.11 -19.02
CA VAL A 54 -12.06 -15.71 -20.10
C VAL A 54 -11.82 -17.19 -19.85
N ALA A 55 -11.64 -17.63 -18.60
CA ALA A 55 -11.54 -19.05 -18.25
C ALA A 55 -12.79 -19.83 -18.68
N ARG A 56 -13.98 -19.30 -18.39
CA ARG A 56 -15.25 -19.92 -18.80
C ARG A 56 -15.44 -19.89 -20.33
N ILE A 57 -15.06 -18.81 -21.01
CA ILE A 57 -15.12 -18.73 -22.47
C ILE A 57 -14.17 -19.77 -23.09
N LEU A 58 -12.96 -19.92 -22.55
CA LEU A 58 -12.01 -20.95 -22.99
C LEU A 58 -12.60 -22.36 -22.78
N ALA A 59 -13.20 -22.64 -21.62
CA ALA A 59 -13.84 -23.90 -21.33
C ALA A 59 -15.00 -24.18 -22.32
N LYS A 60 -15.83 -23.20 -22.66
CA LYS A 60 -16.86 -23.31 -23.68
C LYS A 60 -16.28 -23.58 -25.08
N ALA A 61 -15.20 -22.84 -25.42
CA ALA A 61 -14.54 -23.00 -26.72
C ALA A 61 -13.98 -24.42 -26.94
N LEU A 62 -13.48 -25.06 -25.86
CA LEU A 62 -12.93 -26.42 -25.90
C LEU A 62 -14.02 -27.52 -25.86
N ASN A 63 -15.11 -27.28 -25.12
CA ASN A 63 -16.15 -28.26 -24.84
C ASN A 63 -17.47 -28.03 -25.62
N CYS A 64 -17.47 -27.11 -26.59
CA CYS A 64 -18.65 -26.88 -27.42
C CYS A 64 -19.01 -28.11 -28.26
N LYS A 65 -20.30 -28.53 -28.28
CA LYS A 65 -20.76 -29.66 -29.08
C LYS A 65 -20.59 -29.46 -30.59
N GLN A 66 -20.42 -28.21 -31.06
CA GLN A 66 -20.12 -27.89 -32.47
C GLN A 66 -18.63 -28.08 -32.83
N GLY A 67 -17.82 -28.54 -31.88
CA GLY A 67 -16.37 -28.71 -32.02
C GLY A 67 -15.57 -27.59 -31.35
N ALA A 68 -14.28 -27.87 -31.12
CA ALA A 68 -13.37 -26.87 -30.54
C ALA A 68 -13.21 -25.70 -31.52
N SER A 69 -13.64 -24.50 -31.09
CA SER A 69 -13.64 -23.30 -31.91
C SER A 69 -13.38 -22.06 -31.04
N PRO A 70 -12.66 -21.04 -31.56
CA PRO A 70 -12.53 -19.75 -30.88
C PRO A 70 -13.87 -19.06 -30.63
N ILE A 71 -14.94 -19.47 -31.31
CA ILE A 71 -16.28 -18.89 -31.17
C ILE A 71 -17.21 -19.99 -30.65
N PRO A 72 -17.45 -20.11 -29.33
CA PRO A 72 -18.41 -21.02 -28.78
C PRO A 72 -19.84 -20.67 -29.21
N CYS A 73 -20.69 -21.68 -29.47
CA CYS A 73 -22.06 -21.43 -29.96
C CYS A 73 -22.98 -20.75 -28.91
N ASN A 74 -22.70 -20.91 -27.61
CA ASN A 74 -23.49 -20.45 -26.46
C ASN A 74 -24.93 -21.02 -26.36
N GLU A 75 -25.33 -21.92 -27.25
CA GLU A 75 -26.68 -22.48 -27.35
C GLU A 75 -26.76 -23.96 -26.99
N CYS A 76 -25.68 -24.73 -27.22
CA CYS A 76 -25.65 -26.14 -26.88
C CYS A 76 -25.66 -26.37 -25.36
N GLU A 77 -26.06 -27.55 -24.94
CA GLU A 77 -26.17 -27.95 -23.53
C GLU A 77 -24.87 -27.68 -22.77
N SER A 78 -23.72 -28.11 -23.27
CA SER A 78 -22.42 -27.88 -22.63
C SER A 78 -22.12 -26.37 -22.44
N CYS A 79 -22.40 -25.53 -23.48
CA CYS A 79 -22.20 -24.10 -23.35
C CYS A 79 -23.13 -23.46 -22.30
N ARG A 80 -24.38 -23.91 -22.19
CA ARG A 80 -25.34 -23.42 -21.19
C ARG A 80 -24.93 -23.82 -19.77
N GLU A 81 -24.64 -25.10 -19.57
CA GLU A 81 -24.19 -25.65 -18.29
C GLU A 81 -22.92 -24.96 -17.78
N ILE A 82 -21.93 -24.68 -18.64
CA ILE A 82 -20.72 -23.94 -18.28
C ILE A 82 -21.06 -22.50 -17.88
N THR A 83 -22.00 -21.85 -18.58
CA THR A 83 -22.45 -20.50 -18.24
C THR A 83 -23.16 -20.44 -16.90
N GLU A 84 -23.98 -21.46 -16.58
CA GLU A 84 -24.72 -21.60 -15.33
C GLU A 84 -23.84 -22.11 -14.18
N GLY A 85 -22.71 -22.76 -14.49
CA GLY A 85 -21.79 -23.36 -13.52
C GLY A 85 -22.24 -24.74 -13.03
N THR A 86 -23.04 -25.45 -13.82
CA THR A 86 -23.61 -26.78 -13.52
C THR A 86 -22.97 -27.93 -14.32
N ALA A 87 -22.00 -27.60 -15.19
CA ALA A 87 -21.35 -28.59 -16.07
C ALA A 87 -20.55 -29.63 -15.28
N LEU A 88 -20.75 -30.92 -15.57
CA LEU A 88 -20.06 -32.02 -14.88
C LEU A 88 -18.57 -32.11 -15.23
N ASP A 89 -18.21 -31.70 -16.45
CA ASP A 89 -16.84 -31.77 -16.96
C ASP A 89 -16.07 -30.46 -16.82
N VAL A 90 -16.70 -29.40 -16.26
CA VAL A 90 -16.05 -28.12 -15.98
C VAL A 90 -16.28 -27.74 -14.52
N LEU A 91 -15.29 -27.97 -13.69
CA LEU A 91 -15.37 -27.70 -12.28
C LEU A 91 -14.71 -26.35 -11.98
N GLU A 92 -15.48 -25.44 -11.39
CA GLU A 92 -14.99 -24.16 -10.92
C GLU A 92 -14.84 -24.20 -9.40
N ILE A 93 -13.61 -23.98 -8.92
CA ILE A 93 -13.22 -24.07 -7.52
C ILE A 93 -12.67 -22.70 -7.10
N ASP A 94 -13.25 -22.14 -6.05
CA ASP A 94 -12.69 -20.95 -5.42
C ASP A 94 -11.60 -21.36 -4.41
N GLY A 95 -10.36 -20.98 -4.67
CA GLY A 95 -9.22 -21.26 -3.80
C GLY A 95 -9.31 -20.57 -2.45
N ALA A 96 -10.13 -19.51 -2.30
CA ALA A 96 -10.35 -18.87 -1.02
C ALA A 96 -11.20 -19.73 -0.07
N SER A 97 -12.19 -20.44 -0.61
CA SER A 97 -13.09 -21.34 0.14
C SER A 97 -12.52 -22.74 0.28
N ASN A 98 -11.75 -23.21 -0.72
CA ASN A 98 -11.23 -24.59 -0.80
C ASN A 98 -9.70 -24.61 -0.71
N ARG A 99 -9.15 -24.13 0.39
CA ARG A 99 -7.69 -23.96 0.61
C ARG A 99 -6.96 -25.24 0.95
N GLY A 100 -7.68 -26.27 1.36
CA GLY A 100 -7.13 -27.45 2.01
C GLY A 100 -6.55 -28.48 1.04
N ILE A 101 -5.74 -29.37 1.61
CA ILE A 101 -5.13 -30.48 0.89
C ILE A 101 -6.18 -31.56 0.53
N ASN A 102 -7.26 -31.71 1.30
CA ASN A 102 -8.25 -32.76 1.11
C ASN A 102 -9.07 -32.52 -0.15
N GLU A 103 -9.53 -31.29 -0.35
CA GLU A 103 -10.28 -30.87 -1.54
C GLU A 103 -9.45 -31.07 -2.82
N ILE A 104 -8.16 -30.75 -2.77
CA ILE A 104 -7.25 -30.97 -3.89
C ILE A 104 -6.93 -32.47 -4.10
N ARG A 105 -6.94 -33.29 -3.05
CA ARG A 105 -6.80 -34.74 -3.19
C ARG A 105 -8.02 -35.36 -3.85
N GLU A 106 -9.22 -34.98 -3.48
CA GLU A 106 -10.45 -35.41 -4.13
C GLU A 106 -10.45 -34.99 -5.62
N LEU A 107 -10.05 -33.75 -5.90
CA LEU A 107 -9.86 -33.28 -7.27
C LEU A 107 -8.90 -34.21 -8.04
N ARG A 108 -7.74 -34.55 -7.45
CA ARG A 108 -6.74 -35.41 -8.07
C ARG A 108 -7.26 -36.85 -8.32
N GLU A 109 -8.10 -37.36 -7.45
CA GLU A 109 -8.75 -38.67 -7.68
C GLU A 109 -9.73 -38.58 -8.85
N ASN A 110 -10.51 -37.52 -8.94
CA ASN A 110 -11.46 -37.27 -10.00
C ASN A 110 -10.82 -37.04 -11.38
N ILE A 111 -9.57 -36.55 -11.44
CA ILE A 111 -8.81 -36.34 -12.69
C ILE A 111 -8.57 -37.63 -13.46
N ARG A 112 -8.51 -38.78 -12.79
CA ARG A 112 -8.25 -40.07 -13.41
C ARG A 112 -9.41 -40.56 -14.28
N TYR A 113 -10.62 -40.06 -14.03
CA TYR A 113 -11.80 -40.48 -14.77
C TYR A 113 -11.95 -39.64 -16.05
N LEU A 114 -12.35 -40.28 -17.14
CA LEU A 114 -12.65 -39.63 -18.40
C LEU A 114 -13.82 -38.64 -18.24
N PRO A 115 -13.89 -37.58 -19.08
CA PRO A 115 -15.05 -36.71 -19.13
C PRO A 115 -16.33 -37.49 -19.41
N ALA A 116 -17.45 -37.02 -18.83
CA ALA A 116 -18.75 -37.68 -18.96
C ALA A 116 -19.45 -37.38 -20.31
N ALA A 117 -19.37 -36.15 -20.78
CA ALA A 117 -20.11 -35.67 -21.93
C ALA A 117 -19.31 -34.77 -22.89
N SER A 118 -18.13 -34.32 -22.50
CA SER A 118 -17.33 -33.33 -23.21
C SER A 118 -15.97 -33.88 -23.65
N PRO A 119 -15.26 -33.27 -24.61
CA PRO A 119 -13.91 -33.70 -25.00
C PRO A 119 -12.86 -33.52 -23.89
N TYR A 120 -12.99 -32.48 -23.07
CA TYR A 120 -12.03 -32.14 -22.01
C TYR A 120 -12.70 -32.03 -20.65
N LYS A 121 -11.98 -32.48 -19.62
CA LYS A 121 -12.28 -32.23 -18.23
C LYS A 121 -11.49 -31.00 -17.77
N ILE A 122 -12.18 -29.92 -17.43
CA ILE A 122 -11.56 -28.60 -17.19
C ILE A 122 -11.72 -28.23 -15.75
N TYR A 123 -10.61 -27.83 -15.11
CA TYR A 123 -10.57 -27.36 -13.73
C TYR A 123 -10.20 -25.89 -13.72
N ILE A 124 -11.15 -25.04 -13.37
CA ILE A 124 -10.95 -23.61 -13.17
C ILE A 124 -10.75 -23.38 -11.68
N ILE A 125 -9.54 -22.97 -11.28
CA ILE A 125 -9.23 -22.67 -9.86
C ILE A 125 -8.99 -21.17 -9.76
N ASP A 126 -9.99 -20.47 -9.20
CA ASP A 126 -9.90 -19.03 -8.98
C ASP A 126 -9.17 -18.72 -7.66
N GLU A 127 -8.52 -17.57 -7.59
CA GLU A 127 -7.64 -17.12 -6.51
C GLU A 127 -6.68 -18.24 -6.01
N VAL A 128 -6.03 -18.91 -6.97
CA VAL A 128 -5.17 -20.07 -6.71
C VAL A 128 -4.06 -19.79 -5.68
N HIS A 129 -3.61 -18.53 -5.54
CA HIS A 129 -2.61 -18.14 -4.55
C HIS A 129 -3.06 -18.35 -3.09
N MET A 130 -4.35 -18.60 -2.85
CA MET A 130 -4.91 -18.88 -1.53
C MET A 130 -4.76 -20.35 -1.12
N LEU A 131 -4.36 -21.24 -2.04
CA LEU A 131 -4.10 -22.64 -1.72
C LEU A 131 -2.90 -22.79 -0.77
N THR A 132 -2.95 -23.81 0.08
CA THR A 132 -1.83 -24.12 0.96
C THR A 132 -0.65 -24.71 0.16
N PRO A 133 0.59 -24.62 0.67
CA PRO A 133 1.76 -25.23 0.02
C PRO A 133 1.58 -26.75 -0.24
N GLU A 134 0.91 -27.45 0.69
CA GLU A 134 0.62 -28.88 0.57
C GLU A 134 -0.38 -29.17 -0.57
N ALA A 135 -1.36 -28.28 -0.77
CA ALA A 135 -2.31 -28.37 -1.88
C ALA A 135 -1.61 -28.16 -3.23
N PHE A 136 -0.72 -27.16 -3.33
CA PHE A 136 0.13 -27.00 -4.52
C PHE A 136 0.98 -28.24 -4.82
N ASN A 137 1.64 -28.80 -3.81
CA ASN A 137 2.46 -30.00 -3.95
C ASN A 137 1.63 -31.21 -4.45
N ALA A 138 0.37 -31.31 -4.03
CA ALA A 138 -0.51 -32.38 -4.50
C ALA A 138 -0.86 -32.28 -6.00
N LEU A 139 -0.83 -31.06 -6.58
CA LEU A 139 -1.08 -30.82 -8.01
C LEU A 139 0.16 -31.06 -8.88
N LEU A 140 1.39 -30.95 -8.34
CA LEU A 140 2.63 -31.00 -9.12
C LEU A 140 2.73 -32.25 -10.00
N LYS A 141 2.46 -33.42 -9.44
CA LYS A 141 2.55 -34.68 -10.20
C LYS A 141 1.59 -34.72 -11.41
N THR A 142 0.40 -34.13 -11.26
CA THR A 142 -0.58 -34.07 -12.33
C THR A 142 -0.22 -33.03 -13.39
N LEU A 143 0.45 -31.94 -12.98
CA LEU A 143 0.94 -30.92 -13.90
C LEU A 143 2.21 -31.38 -14.66
N GLU A 144 2.98 -32.31 -14.11
CA GLU A 144 4.15 -32.91 -14.75
C GLU A 144 3.74 -33.98 -15.79
N GLU A 145 2.76 -34.80 -15.44
CA GLU A 145 2.25 -35.88 -16.28
C GLU A 145 0.72 -35.70 -16.44
N PRO A 146 0.26 -34.69 -17.19
CA PRO A 146 -1.16 -34.41 -17.32
C PRO A 146 -1.85 -35.45 -18.23
N PRO A 147 -3.02 -35.98 -17.82
CA PRO A 147 -3.84 -36.77 -18.74
C PRO A 147 -4.27 -35.91 -19.94
N ALA A 148 -4.28 -36.50 -21.13
CA ALA A 148 -4.55 -35.78 -22.39
C ALA A 148 -5.94 -35.09 -22.44
N HIS A 149 -6.88 -35.57 -21.64
CA HIS A 149 -8.24 -35.04 -21.54
C HIS A 149 -8.42 -33.95 -20.45
N VAL A 150 -7.37 -33.57 -19.74
CA VAL A 150 -7.45 -32.62 -18.60
C VAL A 150 -6.81 -31.30 -18.96
N VAL A 151 -7.51 -30.21 -18.64
CA VAL A 151 -7.00 -28.86 -18.79
C VAL A 151 -7.20 -28.10 -17.47
N PHE A 152 -6.11 -27.48 -16.96
CA PHE A 152 -6.17 -26.61 -15.81
C PHE A 152 -6.20 -25.14 -16.23
N ILE A 153 -7.02 -24.34 -15.57
CA ILE A 153 -7.05 -22.90 -15.73
C ILE A 153 -6.98 -22.27 -14.33
N PHE A 154 -5.81 -21.80 -13.98
CA PHE A 154 -5.57 -21.08 -12.72
C PHE A 154 -5.82 -19.60 -12.92
N ALA A 155 -6.55 -18.97 -12.02
CA ALA A 155 -6.70 -17.52 -11.98
C ALA A 155 -6.15 -16.98 -10.64
N THR A 156 -5.47 -15.84 -10.68
CA THR A 156 -4.88 -15.23 -9.48
C THR A 156 -4.79 -13.71 -9.59
N THR A 157 -4.96 -13.03 -8.48
CA THR A 157 -4.63 -11.60 -8.35
C THR A 157 -3.17 -11.39 -7.95
N GLU A 158 -2.51 -12.40 -7.36
CA GLU A 158 -1.17 -12.32 -6.79
C GLU A 158 -0.24 -13.42 -7.34
N ALA A 159 0.23 -13.24 -8.57
CA ALA A 159 1.08 -14.23 -9.24
C ALA A 159 2.39 -14.52 -8.48
N HIS A 160 2.90 -13.54 -7.72
CA HIS A 160 4.14 -13.70 -6.93
C HIS A 160 4.02 -14.67 -5.77
N ARG A 161 2.79 -14.98 -5.31
CA ARG A 161 2.53 -15.99 -4.27
C ARG A 161 2.39 -17.42 -4.83
N VAL A 162 2.26 -17.57 -6.13
CA VAL A 162 2.19 -18.89 -6.76
C VAL A 162 3.60 -19.47 -6.86
N PRO A 163 3.85 -20.71 -6.41
CA PRO A 163 5.17 -21.33 -6.47
C PRO A 163 5.73 -21.40 -7.90
N MET A 164 7.04 -21.15 -8.05
CA MET A 164 7.72 -21.23 -9.35
C MET A 164 7.59 -22.60 -10.02
N THR A 165 7.48 -23.67 -9.22
CA THR A 165 7.24 -25.04 -9.72
C THR A 165 5.93 -25.21 -10.47
N ILE A 166 4.89 -24.45 -10.11
CA ILE A 166 3.61 -24.37 -10.81
C ILE A 166 3.75 -23.44 -12.03
N LEU A 167 4.32 -22.24 -11.83
CA LEU A 167 4.48 -21.23 -12.88
C LEU A 167 5.23 -21.77 -14.11
N SER A 168 6.27 -22.58 -13.90
CA SER A 168 7.09 -23.16 -14.98
C SER A 168 6.35 -24.20 -15.83
N ARG A 169 5.20 -24.70 -15.37
CA ARG A 169 4.39 -25.72 -16.06
C ARG A 169 3.10 -25.15 -16.66
N CYS A 170 2.85 -23.85 -16.47
CA CYS A 170 1.67 -23.16 -16.97
C CYS A 170 2.00 -22.19 -18.09
N GLN A 171 1.13 -22.12 -19.09
CA GLN A 171 1.15 -21.00 -20.04
C GLN A 171 0.56 -19.76 -19.34
N ARG A 172 1.38 -18.73 -19.13
CA ARG A 172 1.00 -17.54 -18.40
C ARG A 172 0.41 -16.47 -19.30
N PHE A 173 -0.67 -15.81 -18.82
CA PHE A 173 -1.35 -14.70 -19.45
C PHE A 173 -1.59 -13.60 -18.42
N ASP A 174 -0.98 -12.43 -18.65
CA ASP A 174 -1.07 -11.29 -17.73
C ASP A 174 -2.14 -10.30 -18.19
N PHE A 175 -3.22 -10.23 -17.43
CA PHE A 175 -4.33 -9.31 -17.63
C PHE A 175 -3.96 -7.90 -17.12
N ARG A 176 -4.30 -6.90 -17.91
CA ARG A 176 -4.04 -5.49 -17.57
C ARG A 176 -5.29 -4.83 -16.98
N ARG A 177 -5.09 -3.78 -16.20
CA ARG A 177 -6.19 -2.89 -15.79
C ARG A 177 -6.84 -2.29 -17.02
N LEU A 178 -8.16 -2.11 -16.94
CA LEU A 178 -8.91 -1.43 -18.01
C LEU A 178 -8.68 0.07 -17.94
N THR A 179 -8.65 0.72 -19.10
CA THR A 179 -8.61 2.17 -19.15
C THR A 179 -9.97 2.77 -18.78
N VAL A 180 -9.96 3.96 -18.19
CA VAL A 180 -11.19 4.69 -17.86
C VAL A 180 -12.10 4.83 -19.09
N THR A 181 -11.53 5.12 -20.25
CA THR A 181 -12.27 5.25 -21.52
C THR A 181 -13.02 3.96 -21.87
N ALA A 182 -12.34 2.80 -21.79
CA ALA A 182 -12.95 1.51 -22.11
C ALA A 182 -14.08 1.14 -21.13
N ILE A 183 -13.94 1.48 -19.85
CA ILE A 183 -14.99 1.27 -18.84
C ILE A 183 -16.18 2.18 -19.14
N VAL A 184 -15.96 3.47 -19.42
CA VAL A 184 -17.03 4.45 -19.76
C VAL A 184 -17.83 3.99 -20.97
N GLU A 185 -17.16 3.57 -22.05
CA GLU A 185 -17.84 3.06 -23.26
C GLU A 185 -18.72 1.84 -22.96
N THR A 186 -18.24 0.95 -22.09
CA THR A 186 -19.00 -0.24 -21.71
C THR A 186 -20.17 0.10 -20.80
N LEU A 187 -19.96 0.94 -19.79
CA LEU A 187 -21.05 1.39 -18.91
C LEU A 187 -22.13 2.15 -19.69
N ARG A 188 -21.73 2.96 -20.69
CA ARG A 188 -22.69 3.65 -21.57
C ARG A 188 -23.57 2.65 -22.32
N ARG A 189 -22.96 1.62 -22.93
CA ARG A 189 -23.71 0.55 -23.62
C ARG A 189 -24.66 -0.17 -22.68
N ILE A 190 -24.20 -0.53 -21.48
CA ILE A 190 -25.03 -1.15 -20.43
C ILE A 190 -26.19 -0.23 -20.06
N ALA A 191 -25.94 1.06 -19.84
CA ALA A 191 -26.95 2.04 -19.47
C ALA A 191 -28.02 2.20 -20.57
N GLU A 192 -27.61 2.24 -21.83
CA GLU A 192 -28.52 2.30 -22.99
C GLU A 192 -29.43 1.07 -23.06
N GLU A 193 -28.85 -0.16 -22.94
CA GLU A 193 -29.62 -1.40 -23.01
C GLU A 193 -30.54 -1.64 -21.81
N GLU A 194 -30.17 -1.18 -20.60
CA GLU A 194 -31.01 -1.25 -19.40
C GLU A 194 -31.99 -0.08 -19.27
N GLY A 195 -31.90 0.91 -20.15
CA GLY A 195 -32.72 2.12 -20.13
C GLY A 195 -32.44 3.02 -18.93
N ILE A 196 -31.19 3.17 -18.55
CA ILE A 196 -30.69 3.99 -17.44
C ILE A 196 -30.31 5.35 -18.01
N ARG A 197 -30.79 6.43 -17.40
CA ARG A 197 -30.39 7.81 -17.72
C ARG A 197 -29.28 8.23 -16.79
N ILE A 198 -28.09 8.39 -17.34
CA ILE A 198 -26.89 8.78 -16.60
C ILE A 198 -26.05 9.72 -17.47
N SER A 199 -25.43 10.73 -16.85
CA SER A 199 -24.57 11.66 -17.57
C SER A 199 -23.20 11.07 -17.89
N ASP A 200 -22.51 11.58 -18.90
CA ASP A 200 -21.14 11.22 -19.22
C ASP A 200 -20.17 11.55 -18.06
N THR A 201 -20.48 12.59 -17.30
CA THR A 201 -19.71 12.97 -16.10
C THR A 201 -19.81 11.89 -15.05
N SER A 202 -21.03 11.45 -14.72
CA SER A 202 -21.27 10.35 -13.77
C SER A 202 -20.65 9.03 -14.23
N LEU A 203 -20.70 8.69 -15.52
CA LEU A 203 -20.03 7.50 -16.06
C LEU A 203 -18.50 7.56 -15.87
N ARG A 204 -17.90 8.73 -16.04
CA ARG A 204 -16.47 8.93 -15.80
C ARG A 204 -16.11 8.81 -14.32
N VAL A 205 -16.95 9.30 -13.42
CA VAL A 205 -16.78 9.13 -11.98
C VAL A 205 -16.80 7.64 -11.62
N LEU A 206 -17.84 6.89 -12.04
CA LEU A 206 -17.94 5.45 -11.82
C LEU A 206 -16.71 4.70 -12.35
N ALA A 207 -16.22 5.05 -13.55
CA ALA A 207 -15.08 4.40 -14.16
C ALA A 207 -13.76 4.69 -13.44
N ARG A 208 -13.60 5.90 -12.89
CA ARG A 208 -12.43 6.25 -12.04
C ARG A 208 -12.46 5.47 -10.72
N GLU A 209 -13.65 5.44 -10.08
CA GLU A 209 -13.85 4.72 -8.81
C GLU A 209 -13.61 3.21 -8.93
N ALA A 210 -13.90 2.65 -10.09
CA ALA A 210 -13.68 1.22 -10.36
C ALA A 210 -12.19 0.83 -10.50
N GLU A 211 -11.24 1.77 -10.52
CA GLU A 211 -9.79 1.55 -10.57
C GLU A 211 -9.33 0.54 -11.64
N GLY A 212 -10.01 0.51 -12.78
CA GLY A 212 -9.69 -0.41 -13.88
C GLY A 212 -10.32 -1.80 -13.77
N SER A 213 -11.30 -1.99 -12.87
CA SER A 213 -12.10 -3.21 -12.68
C SER A 213 -13.49 -3.03 -13.29
N MET A 214 -13.85 -3.82 -14.31
CA MET A 214 -15.21 -3.75 -14.90
C MET A 214 -16.28 -4.24 -13.91
N ARG A 215 -15.98 -5.30 -13.15
CA ARG A 215 -16.91 -5.85 -12.16
C ARG A 215 -17.28 -4.83 -11.07
N ASP A 216 -16.30 -4.05 -10.62
CA ASP A 216 -16.54 -3.05 -9.60
C ASP A 216 -17.29 -1.86 -10.20
N ALA A 217 -17.02 -1.46 -11.47
CA ALA A 217 -17.80 -0.47 -12.20
C ALA A 217 -19.29 -0.86 -12.36
N GLU A 218 -19.54 -2.11 -12.74
CA GLU A 218 -20.91 -2.66 -12.85
C GLU A 218 -21.61 -2.71 -11.49
N SER A 219 -20.88 -3.05 -10.41
CA SER A 219 -21.42 -3.10 -9.05
C SER A 219 -21.75 -1.69 -8.53
N LEU A 220 -20.91 -0.69 -8.83
CA LEU A 220 -21.18 0.70 -8.49
C LEU A 220 -22.39 1.25 -9.26
N LEU A 221 -22.51 0.95 -10.56
CA LEU A 221 -23.68 1.32 -11.35
C LEU A 221 -24.96 0.69 -10.77
N GLU A 222 -24.90 -0.57 -10.36
CA GLU A 222 -26.02 -1.27 -9.75
C GLU A 222 -26.41 -0.65 -8.40
N GLN A 223 -25.44 -0.27 -7.58
CA GLN A 223 -25.67 0.43 -6.32
C GLN A 223 -26.41 1.76 -6.57
N MET A 224 -26.02 2.49 -7.61
CA MET A 224 -26.71 3.72 -8.00
C MET A 224 -28.14 3.47 -8.47
N LEU A 225 -28.39 2.37 -9.22
CA LEU A 225 -29.75 1.98 -9.62
C LEU A 225 -30.65 1.66 -8.43
N VAL A 226 -30.11 1.03 -7.40
CA VAL A 226 -30.86 0.72 -6.16
C VAL A 226 -31.22 2.01 -5.42
N PHE A 227 -30.32 2.99 -5.41
CA PHE A 227 -30.51 4.24 -4.68
C PHE A 227 -31.39 5.25 -5.43
N SER A 228 -31.09 5.53 -6.70
CA SER A 228 -31.73 6.60 -7.49
C SER A 228 -32.73 6.08 -8.53
N GLY A 229 -32.86 4.76 -8.69
CA GLY A 229 -33.65 4.20 -9.78
C GLY A 229 -32.96 4.37 -11.13
N LYS A 230 -33.78 4.52 -12.20
CA LYS A 230 -33.26 4.60 -13.57
C LYS A 230 -32.78 6.01 -13.99
N GLU A 231 -33.00 7.01 -13.17
CA GLU A 231 -32.52 8.37 -13.39
C GLU A 231 -31.47 8.71 -12.34
N ILE A 232 -30.20 8.73 -12.76
CA ILE A 232 -29.06 8.95 -11.87
C ILE A 232 -28.62 10.41 -12.01
N ASP A 233 -28.84 11.19 -10.94
CA ASP A 233 -28.36 12.56 -10.83
C ASP A 233 -26.90 12.61 -10.40
N ASP A 234 -26.13 13.58 -10.93
CA ASP A 234 -24.69 13.72 -10.66
C ASP A 234 -24.41 13.98 -9.17
N ASN A 235 -25.26 14.79 -8.50
CA ASN A 235 -25.09 15.10 -7.08
C ASN A 235 -25.37 13.88 -6.19
N ALA A 236 -26.45 13.14 -6.48
CA ALA A 236 -26.80 11.92 -5.79
C ALA A 236 -25.69 10.85 -5.91
N LEU A 237 -25.05 10.79 -7.08
CA LEU A 237 -23.93 9.88 -7.31
C LEU A 237 -22.72 10.22 -6.43
N LEU A 238 -22.34 11.50 -6.36
CA LEU A 238 -21.21 11.95 -5.52
C LEU A 238 -21.47 11.66 -4.03
N GLU A 239 -22.71 11.88 -3.58
CA GLU A 239 -23.13 11.60 -2.19
C GLU A 239 -23.05 10.10 -1.86
N VAL A 240 -23.63 9.23 -2.70
CA VAL A 240 -23.68 7.78 -2.46
C VAL A 240 -22.31 7.13 -2.52
N LEU A 241 -21.48 7.55 -3.46
CA LEU A 241 -20.12 7.02 -3.59
C LEU A 241 -19.16 7.58 -2.53
N GLY A 242 -19.59 8.59 -1.76
CA GLY A 242 -18.70 9.30 -0.84
C GLY A 242 -17.50 9.92 -1.55
N VAL A 243 -17.67 10.21 -2.86
CA VAL A 243 -16.61 10.87 -3.64
C VAL A 243 -16.45 12.27 -3.09
N ILE A 244 -15.23 12.55 -2.71
CA ILE A 244 -14.87 13.85 -2.17
C ILE A 244 -15.04 14.89 -3.28
N ASP A 245 -15.77 15.95 -2.97
CA ASP A 245 -15.91 17.07 -3.87
C ASP A 245 -14.51 17.55 -4.29
N ARG A 246 -14.26 17.54 -5.60
CA ARG A 246 -13.00 18.03 -6.16
C ARG A 246 -12.69 19.46 -5.69
N GLN A 247 -13.73 20.27 -5.44
CA GLN A 247 -13.56 21.61 -4.91
C GLN A 247 -12.95 21.58 -3.51
N ALA A 248 -13.31 20.61 -2.66
CA ALA A 248 -12.69 20.46 -1.33
C ALA A 248 -11.20 20.10 -1.42
N LEU A 249 -10.78 19.31 -2.42
CA LEU A 249 -9.36 19.03 -2.67
C LEU A 249 -8.61 20.29 -3.12
N LEU A 250 -9.16 21.02 -4.09
CA LEU A 250 -8.56 22.25 -4.61
C LEU A 250 -8.50 23.34 -3.53
N ASP A 251 -9.56 23.52 -2.75
CA ASP A 251 -9.60 24.45 -1.61
C ASP A 251 -8.56 24.11 -0.56
N THR A 252 -8.38 22.79 -0.24
CA THR A 252 -7.38 22.36 0.72
C THR A 252 -5.96 22.57 0.19
N ALA A 253 -5.71 22.24 -1.07
CA ALA A 253 -4.43 22.49 -1.72
C ALA A 253 -4.11 24.01 -1.72
N ALA A 254 -5.06 24.87 -2.09
CA ALA A 254 -4.90 26.32 -2.05
C ALA A 254 -4.65 26.83 -0.63
N ALA A 255 -5.35 26.30 0.38
CA ALA A 255 -5.16 26.67 1.78
C ALA A 255 -3.78 26.26 2.29
N LEU A 256 -3.28 25.07 1.95
CA LEU A 256 -1.93 24.61 2.27
C LEU A 256 -0.85 25.49 1.62
N LEU A 257 -1.05 25.87 0.35
CA LEU A 257 -0.10 26.70 -0.39
C LEU A 257 -0.06 28.15 0.11
N SER A 258 -1.15 28.62 0.73
CA SER A 258 -1.27 29.95 1.34
C SER A 258 -1.06 29.98 2.85
N ASP A 259 -0.63 28.87 3.47
CA ASP A 259 -0.41 28.69 4.91
C ASP A 259 -1.65 28.99 5.78
N ASN A 260 -2.85 28.75 5.23
CA ASN A 260 -4.12 29.02 5.92
C ASN A 260 -4.58 27.81 6.74
N ALA A 261 -4.09 27.69 7.97
CA ALA A 261 -4.42 26.61 8.89
C ALA A 261 -5.93 26.52 9.21
N THR A 262 -6.56 27.68 9.44
CA THR A 262 -7.99 27.73 9.78
C THR A 262 -8.84 27.10 8.70
N ARG A 263 -8.57 27.47 7.43
CA ARG A 263 -9.32 26.92 6.29
C ARG A 263 -9.12 25.42 6.13
N CYS A 264 -7.90 24.91 6.33
CA CYS A 264 -7.64 23.47 6.30
C CYS A 264 -8.45 22.72 7.36
N LEU A 265 -8.49 23.21 8.59
CA LEU A 265 -9.25 22.60 9.69
C LEU A 265 -10.77 22.65 9.45
N GLU A 266 -11.31 23.77 8.94
CA GLU A 266 -12.72 23.90 8.56
C GLU A 266 -13.13 22.85 7.50
N ILE A 267 -12.27 22.61 6.51
CA ILE A 267 -12.55 21.62 5.46
C ILE A 267 -12.55 20.21 6.06
N VAL A 268 -11.57 19.86 6.90
CA VAL A 268 -11.53 18.55 7.58
C VAL A 268 -12.75 18.34 8.47
N GLU A 269 -13.17 19.38 9.21
CA GLU A 269 -14.39 19.35 10.03
C GLU A 269 -15.61 19.04 9.16
N ARG A 270 -15.80 19.79 8.06
CA ARG A 270 -16.90 19.58 7.12
C ARG A 270 -16.92 18.18 6.55
N LEU A 271 -15.77 17.64 6.08
CA LEU A 271 -15.67 16.29 5.55
C LEU A 271 -16.00 15.24 6.62
N SER A 272 -15.52 15.44 7.85
CA SER A 272 -15.80 14.52 8.96
C SER A 272 -17.27 14.50 9.36
N VAL A 273 -17.94 15.67 9.41
CA VAL A 273 -19.37 15.78 9.74
C VAL A 273 -20.23 15.09 8.68
N HIS A 274 -19.86 15.17 7.40
CA HIS A 274 -20.56 14.50 6.30
C HIS A 274 -20.18 13.01 6.14
N GLY A 275 -19.31 12.47 7.01
CA GLY A 275 -18.95 11.05 7.02
C GLY A 275 -18.02 10.61 5.89
N HIS A 276 -17.32 11.54 5.22
CA HIS A 276 -16.35 11.19 4.20
C HIS A 276 -15.15 10.43 4.78
N ASP A 277 -14.60 9.51 4.01
CA ASP A 277 -13.37 8.78 4.37
C ASP A 277 -12.15 9.71 4.29
N LEU A 278 -11.66 10.14 5.47
CA LEU A 278 -10.49 11.02 5.58
C LEU A 278 -9.19 10.36 5.10
N ARG A 279 -9.10 9.03 5.14
CA ARG A 279 -7.97 8.31 4.57
C ARG A 279 -7.95 8.47 3.05
N ARG A 280 -9.10 8.25 2.43
CA ARG A 280 -9.28 8.46 1.00
C ARG A 280 -9.00 9.91 0.61
N PHE A 281 -9.48 10.88 1.40
CA PHE A 281 -9.16 12.29 1.20
C PHE A 281 -7.65 12.56 1.21
N CYS A 282 -6.92 11.97 2.14
CA CYS A 282 -5.46 12.09 2.21
C CYS A 282 -4.78 11.50 0.97
N GLN A 283 -5.26 10.35 0.46
CA GLN A 283 -4.76 9.72 -0.76
C GLN A 283 -5.00 10.58 -2.00
N GLU A 284 -6.21 11.12 -2.16
CA GLU A 284 -6.55 11.99 -3.28
C GLU A 284 -5.78 13.33 -3.24
N LEU A 285 -5.58 13.89 -2.02
CA LEU A 285 -4.75 15.07 -1.84
C LEU A 285 -3.27 14.78 -2.18
N ALA A 286 -2.74 13.63 -1.82
CA ALA A 286 -1.40 13.19 -2.21
C ALA A 286 -1.28 13.02 -3.73
N ALA A 287 -2.31 12.42 -4.38
CA ALA A 287 -2.36 12.31 -5.84
C ALA A 287 -2.38 13.69 -6.52
N HIS A 288 -3.13 14.64 -5.99
CA HIS A 288 -3.16 16.02 -6.50
C HIS A 288 -1.77 16.70 -6.41
N PHE A 289 -1.07 16.60 -5.27
CA PHE A 289 0.29 17.14 -5.13
C PHE A 289 1.32 16.41 -6.01
N ARG A 290 1.13 15.10 -6.26
CA ARG A 290 1.93 14.36 -7.25
C ARG A 290 1.70 14.91 -8.64
N ASP A 291 0.47 15.18 -9.03
CA ASP A 291 0.13 15.72 -10.35
C ASP A 291 0.69 17.15 -10.53
N LEU A 292 0.63 17.99 -9.49
CA LEU A 292 1.31 19.29 -9.48
C LEU A 292 2.83 19.15 -9.70
N LEU A 293 3.47 18.17 -9.08
CA LEU A 293 4.90 17.92 -9.22
C LEU A 293 5.23 17.42 -10.63
N VAL A 294 4.44 16.52 -11.21
CA VAL A 294 4.61 16.02 -12.58
C VAL A 294 4.47 17.17 -13.59
N VAL A 295 3.42 17.98 -13.45
CA VAL A 295 3.16 19.14 -14.31
C VAL A 295 4.30 20.17 -14.23
N LYS A 296 4.96 20.29 -13.07
CA LYS A 296 6.10 21.19 -12.89
C LYS A 296 7.39 20.69 -13.50
N ILE A 297 7.62 19.38 -13.50
CA ILE A 297 8.92 18.78 -13.91
C ILE A 297 8.90 18.33 -15.36
N CYS A 298 7.76 17.83 -15.86
CA CYS A 298 7.65 17.22 -17.18
C CYS A 298 7.25 18.23 -18.26
N GLU A 299 7.87 18.12 -19.43
CA GLU A 299 7.52 18.94 -20.60
C GLU A 299 6.16 18.55 -21.20
N SER A 300 5.83 17.24 -21.19
CA SER A 300 4.57 16.68 -21.70
C SER A 300 3.83 15.96 -20.58
N PRO A 301 3.20 16.67 -19.63
CA PRO A 301 2.52 16.07 -18.50
C PRO A 301 1.24 15.32 -18.88
N GLU A 302 0.65 15.62 -20.02
CA GLU A 302 -0.65 15.08 -20.50
C GLU A 302 -0.62 13.56 -20.69
N GLU A 303 0.54 12.97 -20.96
CA GLU A 303 0.71 11.52 -21.07
C GLU A 303 0.82 10.81 -19.71
N LEU A 304 1.18 11.55 -18.66
CA LEU A 304 1.46 11.00 -17.32
C LEU A 304 0.37 11.28 -16.29
N VAL A 305 -0.47 12.28 -16.53
CA VAL A 305 -1.60 12.62 -15.68
C VAL A 305 -2.91 12.36 -16.42
N ALA A 306 -3.85 11.67 -15.75
CA ALA A 306 -5.16 11.34 -16.32
C ALA A 306 -6.13 12.54 -16.23
N LEU A 307 -5.71 13.72 -16.71
CA LEU A 307 -6.44 14.99 -16.64
C LEU A 307 -6.70 15.54 -18.04
N THR A 308 -7.71 16.39 -18.16
CA THR A 308 -8.00 17.12 -19.39
C THR A 308 -7.01 18.27 -19.60
N ALA A 309 -6.85 18.74 -20.84
CA ALA A 309 -5.95 19.86 -21.15
C ALA A 309 -6.26 21.14 -20.35
N GLY A 310 -7.53 21.39 -20.06
CA GLY A 310 -7.95 22.53 -19.22
C GLY A 310 -7.50 22.38 -17.77
N GLU A 311 -7.66 21.19 -17.20
CA GLU A 311 -7.22 20.87 -15.84
C GLU A 311 -5.68 20.96 -15.69
N VAL A 312 -4.93 20.52 -16.71
CA VAL A 312 -3.48 20.65 -16.74
C VAL A 312 -3.05 22.12 -16.74
N ALA A 313 -3.77 22.99 -17.48
CA ALA A 313 -3.47 24.43 -17.50
C ALA A 313 -3.69 25.08 -16.13
N GLU A 314 -4.73 24.67 -15.40
CA GLU A 314 -5.04 25.13 -14.03
C GLU A 314 -3.93 24.71 -13.05
N LEU A 315 -3.50 23.44 -13.13
CA LEU A 315 -2.41 22.91 -12.31
C LEU A 315 -1.07 23.61 -12.61
N LYS A 316 -0.77 23.97 -13.86
CA LYS A 316 0.41 24.74 -14.23
C LYS A 316 0.48 26.06 -13.47
N GLY A 317 -0.65 26.80 -13.44
CA GLY A 317 -0.73 28.06 -12.71
C GLY A 317 -0.53 27.93 -11.18
N GLN A 318 -0.94 26.81 -10.59
CA GLN A 318 -0.68 26.51 -9.18
C GLN A 318 0.77 26.07 -8.96
N ALA A 319 1.31 25.21 -9.82
CA ALA A 319 2.66 24.65 -9.71
C ALA A 319 3.77 25.71 -9.85
N GLU A 320 3.53 26.78 -10.63
CA GLU A 320 4.51 27.88 -10.78
C GLU A 320 4.85 28.59 -9.48
N ARG A 321 3.89 28.66 -8.58
CA ARG A 321 4.00 29.40 -7.30
C ARG A 321 4.77 28.66 -6.21
N VAL A 322 5.06 27.37 -6.40
CA VAL A 322 5.62 26.50 -5.36
C VAL A 322 6.88 25.81 -5.87
N SER A 323 7.91 25.67 -5.01
CA SER A 323 9.13 24.95 -5.37
C SER A 323 8.87 23.43 -5.53
N SER A 324 9.61 22.76 -6.41
CA SER A 324 9.56 21.30 -6.55
C SER A 324 9.91 20.58 -5.25
N ALA A 325 10.85 21.14 -4.48
CA ALA A 325 11.24 20.61 -3.18
C ALA A 325 10.08 20.66 -2.14
N THR A 326 9.32 21.75 -2.12
CA THR A 326 8.13 21.87 -1.26
C THR A 326 7.05 20.86 -1.64
N LEU A 327 6.78 20.69 -2.95
CA LEU A 327 5.81 19.70 -3.44
C LEU A 327 6.23 18.26 -3.06
N GLN A 328 7.52 17.94 -3.17
CA GLN A 328 8.07 16.64 -2.74
C GLN A 328 7.90 16.41 -1.24
N GLN A 329 8.16 17.44 -0.42
CA GLN A 329 7.93 17.36 1.02
C GLN A 329 6.45 17.13 1.34
N PHE A 330 5.53 17.89 0.71
CA PHE A 330 4.09 17.72 0.91
C PHE A 330 3.65 16.30 0.56
N LEU A 331 4.09 15.78 -0.59
CA LEU A 331 3.80 14.42 -1.00
C LEU A 331 4.31 13.38 0.02
N HIS A 332 5.55 13.53 0.48
CA HIS A 332 6.14 12.64 1.47
C HIS A 332 5.33 12.62 2.79
N PHE A 333 4.98 13.78 3.32
CA PHE A 333 4.21 13.86 4.56
C PHE A 333 2.77 13.37 4.41
N LEU A 334 2.11 13.59 3.27
CA LEU A 334 0.77 13.07 3.00
C LEU A 334 0.78 11.54 2.90
N MET A 335 1.75 10.94 2.20
CA MET A 335 1.89 9.48 2.13
C MET A 335 2.10 8.87 3.51
N ARG A 336 2.88 9.53 4.37
CA ARG A 336 3.10 9.11 5.75
C ARG A 336 1.85 9.31 6.60
N GLY A 337 1.15 10.42 6.43
CA GLY A 337 -0.13 10.72 7.09
C GLY A 337 -1.21 9.69 6.74
N GLU A 338 -1.30 9.24 5.49
CA GLU A 338 -2.22 8.18 5.06
C GLU A 338 -1.98 6.89 5.86
N GLU A 339 -0.74 6.48 6.01
CA GLU A 339 -0.38 5.29 6.78
C GLU A 339 -0.69 5.45 8.30
N GLU A 340 -0.46 6.66 8.85
CA GLU A 340 -0.83 6.99 10.23
C GLU A 340 -2.36 6.97 10.41
N ILE A 341 -3.15 7.55 9.48
CA ILE A 341 -4.62 7.54 9.49
C ILE A 341 -5.15 6.10 9.46
N ARG A 342 -4.57 5.22 8.64
CA ARG A 342 -4.97 3.82 8.52
C ARG A 342 -4.91 3.05 9.84
N ARG A 343 -3.96 3.42 10.72
CA ARG A 343 -3.71 2.76 12.01
C ARG A 343 -4.38 3.45 13.18
N ALA A 344 -4.88 4.65 12.98
CA ALA A 344 -5.39 5.50 14.05
C ALA A 344 -6.82 5.14 14.46
N GLY A 345 -7.08 5.20 15.77
CA GLY A 345 -8.44 5.14 16.31
C GLY A 345 -9.25 6.43 16.10
N ASN A 346 -8.57 7.55 15.78
CA ASN A 346 -9.20 8.83 15.45
C ASN A 346 -8.59 9.41 14.16
N PRO A 347 -9.13 9.06 12.98
CA PRO A 347 -8.66 9.52 11.68
C PRO A 347 -8.66 11.05 11.53
N LYS A 348 -9.67 11.74 12.10
CA LYS A 348 -9.82 13.21 12.03
C LYS A 348 -8.62 13.91 12.65
N LEU A 349 -8.26 13.56 13.90
CA LEU A 349 -7.14 14.16 14.60
C LEU A 349 -5.83 14.00 13.83
N VAL A 350 -5.59 12.80 13.27
CA VAL A 350 -4.36 12.54 12.50
C VAL A 350 -4.33 13.36 11.21
N MET A 351 -5.48 13.51 10.52
CA MET A 351 -5.57 14.35 9.32
C MET A 351 -5.30 15.82 9.63
N GLU A 352 -5.93 16.37 10.70
CA GLU A 352 -5.70 17.73 11.17
C GLU A 352 -4.20 17.97 11.48
N MET A 353 -3.58 17.05 12.23
CA MET A 353 -2.15 17.15 12.58
C MET A 353 -1.26 17.03 11.33
N THR A 354 -1.63 16.23 10.35
CA THR A 354 -0.89 16.09 9.10
C THR A 354 -0.91 17.40 8.32
N LEU A 355 -2.09 18.05 8.17
CA LEU A 355 -2.20 19.34 7.48
C LEU A 355 -1.48 20.46 8.22
N LEU A 356 -1.58 20.50 9.55
CA LEU A 356 -0.85 21.48 10.36
C LEU A 356 0.67 21.33 10.25
N ARG A 357 1.18 20.08 10.22
CA ARG A 357 2.61 19.81 9.96
C ARG A 357 3.03 20.32 8.59
N LEU A 358 2.22 20.14 7.55
CA LEU A 358 2.51 20.63 6.19
C LEU A 358 2.63 22.16 6.15
N ILE A 359 1.77 22.87 6.87
CA ILE A 359 1.81 24.35 6.98
C ILE A 359 3.05 24.82 7.75
N GLN A 360 3.45 24.09 8.79
CA GLN A 360 4.61 24.42 9.62
C GLN A 360 5.95 24.03 9.01
N LEU A 361 5.95 23.31 7.87
CA LEU A 361 7.19 22.94 7.21
C LEU A 361 7.96 24.19 6.77
N PRO A 362 9.26 24.29 7.12
CA PRO A 362 10.09 25.35 6.59
C PRO A 362 10.14 25.22 5.07
N ARG A 363 9.72 26.27 4.36
CA ARG A 363 9.82 26.28 2.89
C ARG A 363 11.28 26.19 2.50
N VAL A 364 11.63 25.13 1.80
CA VAL A 364 13.00 24.95 1.28
C VAL A 364 13.26 26.07 0.27
N MET A 365 14.09 27.03 0.66
CA MET A 365 14.62 28.02 -0.28
C MET A 365 15.86 27.45 -0.94
N GLU A 366 15.93 27.55 -2.25
CA GLU A 366 17.14 27.18 -3.00
C GLU A 366 18.31 28.07 -2.52
N ILE A 367 19.44 27.43 -2.25
CA ILE A 367 20.64 28.13 -1.74
C ILE A 367 21.03 29.28 -2.68
N ASP A 368 20.83 29.12 -3.98
CA ASP A 368 21.10 30.14 -4.97
C ASP A 368 20.25 31.42 -4.77
N ARG A 369 18.98 31.26 -4.38
CA ARG A 369 18.13 32.42 -4.04
C ARG A 369 18.59 33.13 -2.78
N LEU A 370 19.03 32.37 -1.77
CA LEU A 370 19.63 32.95 -0.56
C LEU A 370 20.90 33.71 -0.88
N ILE A 371 21.77 33.16 -1.72
CA ILE A 371 23.00 33.84 -2.17
C ILE A 371 22.68 35.13 -2.92
N VAL A 372 21.68 35.14 -3.78
CA VAL A 372 21.22 36.35 -4.49
C VAL A 372 20.68 37.39 -3.53
N GLN A 373 19.88 36.99 -2.53
CA GLN A 373 19.35 37.91 -1.51
C GLN A 373 20.45 38.47 -0.63
N VAL A 374 21.41 37.64 -0.22
CA VAL A 374 22.59 38.12 0.55
C VAL A 374 23.39 39.15 -0.26
N ARG A 375 23.70 38.89 -1.52
CA ARG A 375 24.39 39.85 -2.41
C ARG A 375 23.59 41.15 -2.56
N GLN A 376 22.27 41.06 -2.74
CA GLN A 376 21.44 42.28 -2.81
C GLN A 376 21.45 43.08 -1.51
N LEU A 377 21.49 42.41 -0.36
CA LEU A 377 21.61 43.07 0.94
C LEU A 377 23.01 43.72 1.12
N GLU A 378 24.06 43.03 0.72
CA GLU A 378 25.43 43.59 0.70
C GLU A 378 25.54 44.81 -0.21
N GLU A 379 24.94 44.76 -1.42
CA GLU A 379 24.91 45.95 -2.30
C GLU A 379 24.12 47.11 -1.72
N ARG A 380 23.02 46.86 -1.01
CA ARG A 380 22.23 47.89 -0.32
C ARG A 380 22.99 48.49 0.84
N LEU A 381 23.68 47.66 1.63
CA LEU A 381 24.56 48.13 2.71
C LEU A 381 25.69 48.99 2.20
N ASN A 382 26.38 48.54 1.12
CA ASN A 382 27.49 49.29 0.50
C ASN A 382 27.00 50.62 -0.09
N ARG A 383 25.82 50.68 -0.72
CA ARG A 383 25.24 51.96 -1.21
C ARG A 383 24.79 52.86 -0.06
N GLY A 384 24.41 52.30 1.11
CA GLY A 384 24.07 53.07 2.30
C GLY A 384 25.28 53.66 3.02
N VAL A 385 26.47 53.08 2.80
CA VAL A 385 27.73 53.61 3.38
C VAL A 385 28.28 54.77 2.57
N GLU A 386 28.13 54.79 1.22
CA GLU A 386 28.60 55.86 0.35
C GLU A 386 27.82 57.19 0.49
N SER A 387 26.61 57.20 1.15
CA SER A 387 25.82 58.40 1.34
C SER A 387 26.00 59.08 2.72
N ARG A 388 27.00 58.66 3.52
CA ARG A 388 27.25 59.22 4.86
C ARG A 388 28.47 60.11 4.97
N ASP A 389 29.12 60.49 3.85
CA ASP A 389 30.18 61.48 3.82
C ASP A 389 29.66 62.89 3.46
N GLN A 390 28.70 63.40 4.27
CA GLN A 390 28.45 64.84 4.31
C GLN A 390 28.71 65.35 5.74
N PRO A 391 29.48 66.43 5.93
CA PRO A 391 29.86 66.94 7.25
C PRO A 391 28.66 67.57 7.97
N LEU A 392 28.46 67.15 9.21
CA LEU A 392 27.47 67.73 10.15
C LEU A 392 27.77 69.20 10.53
N PRO A 393 26.79 70.11 10.56
CA PRO A 393 26.95 71.39 11.12
C PRO A 393 26.97 71.34 12.67
N LYS A 394 27.98 71.95 13.26
CA LYS A 394 28.09 72.20 14.69
C LYS A 394 26.99 73.14 15.11
N ASN A 395 26.14 72.77 16.07
CA ASN A 395 25.68 73.67 17.11
C ASN A 395 25.11 72.94 18.34
N LEU A 396 25.54 73.46 19.45
CA LEU A 396 25.37 73.17 20.83
C LEU A 396 23.92 73.09 21.35
N GLY A 397 23.74 72.32 22.42
CA GLY A 397 22.57 72.31 23.28
C GLY A 397 22.65 71.19 24.33
N GLU A 398 23.01 71.61 25.57
CA GLU A 398 23.17 70.77 26.77
C GLU A 398 21.86 70.11 27.26
N GLU A 399 21.98 68.93 27.75
CA GLU A 399 21.66 68.16 28.98
C GLU A 399 20.22 67.60 29.17
N PRO A 400 20.01 66.71 30.21
CA PRO A 400 20.83 65.59 30.73
C PRO A 400 20.09 64.25 30.93
N GLY A 401 20.88 63.20 31.06
CA GLY A 401 20.59 62.13 32.03
C GLY A 401 19.65 60.98 31.71
N ALA A 402 20.19 59.80 31.34
CA ALA A 402 19.67 58.53 31.81
C ALA A 402 20.74 57.45 31.68
N HIS A 403 20.88 56.65 32.70
CA HIS A 403 21.84 55.60 32.99
C HIS A 403 22.02 54.57 31.88
N VAL A 404 23.29 54.34 31.50
CA VAL A 404 23.71 53.16 30.74
C VAL A 404 24.45 52.22 31.68
N THR A 405 23.90 51.04 31.92
CA THR A 405 24.59 49.96 32.59
C THR A 405 25.54 49.28 31.59
N SER A 406 26.81 49.36 31.92
CA SER A 406 27.94 48.73 31.22
C SER A 406 27.89 47.22 31.40
N TYR A 407 27.93 46.47 30.28
CA TYR A 407 28.30 45.06 30.31
C TYR A 407 29.80 44.91 30.18
N THR A 408 30.36 44.20 31.12
CA THR A 408 31.77 43.90 31.34
C THR A 408 32.27 42.96 30.22
N GLU A 409 33.42 43.28 29.64
CA GLU A 409 34.21 42.43 28.75
C GLU A 409 34.65 41.16 29.48
N ALA A 410 34.55 39.99 28.78
CA ALA A 410 35.14 38.74 29.19
C ALA A 410 36.60 38.68 28.73
N PRO A 411 37.50 38.07 29.51
CA PRO A 411 38.93 38.08 29.23
C PRO A 411 39.35 37.20 28.08
N GLN A 412 40.35 37.67 27.32
CA GLN A 412 41.08 36.90 26.31
C GLN A 412 41.94 35.85 26.98
N GLU A 413 41.81 34.60 26.57
CA GLU A 413 42.74 33.50 26.92
C GLU A 413 43.90 33.45 25.92
N GLU A 414 45.14 33.48 26.48
CA GLU A 414 46.40 33.23 25.78
C GLU A 414 46.55 31.73 25.40
N PRO A 415 47.32 31.40 24.35
CA PRO A 415 47.53 30.02 23.92
C PRO A 415 48.55 29.32 24.81
N LEU A 416 48.15 28.20 25.42
CA LEU A 416 49.03 27.31 26.16
C LEU A 416 49.58 26.19 25.26
N GLU A 417 50.90 25.98 25.34
CA GLU A 417 51.66 24.88 24.72
C GLU A 417 51.23 23.49 25.24
N PRO A 418 51.47 22.43 24.47
CA PRO A 418 50.97 21.09 24.80
C PRO A 418 51.81 20.39 25.87
N PRO A 419 51.19 19.82 26.90
CA PRO A 419 51.86 18.92 27.81
C PRO A 419 51.74 17.46 27.30
N GLY A 420 52.76 16.72 27.64
CA GLY A 420 53.02 15.32 27.26
C GLY A 420 51.96 14.32 27.68
N VAL A 421 52.13 13.16 27.06
CA VAL A 421 51.34 11.94 27.17
C VAL A 421 50.96 11.62 28.60
N ALA A 422 49.68 11.84 28.94
CA ALA A 422 49.03 11.28 30.12
C ALA A 422 47.97 10.30 29.69
N GLU A 423 47.85 9.19 30.36
CA GLU A 423 46.84 8.12 30.16
C GLU A 423 45.44 8.76 30.08
N ALA A 424 44.79 8.59 28.93
CA ALA A 424 43.47 9.11 28.68
C ALA A 424 42.45 8.50 29.63
N ALA A 425 41.71 9.32 30.33
CA ALA A 425 40.51 8.89 31.03
C ALA A 425 39.54 8.20 30.06
N PRO A 426 38.80 7.15 30.49
CA PRO A 426 37.88 6.43 29.61
C PRO A 426 36.86 7.40 29.02
N GLY A 427 36.73 7.36 27.68
CA GLY A 427 35.81 8.19 26.94
C GLY A 427 34.36 7.89 27.28
N THR A 428 33.49 8.81 26.97
CA THR A 428 32.04 8.67 27.21
C THR A 428 31.34 7.90 26.08
N TRP A 429 30.10 7.46 26.34
CA TRP A 429 29.24 6.88 25.30
C TRP A 429 29.10 7.76 24.06
N ASN A 430 28.98 9.07 24.27
CA ASN A 430 28.86 10.03 23.18
C ASN A 430 30.12 10.09 22.30
N ASP A 431 31.29 9.91 22.88
CA ASP A 431 32.56 9.87 22.15
C ASP A 431 32.65 8.60 21.28
N LEU A 432 32.14 7.46 21.77
CA LEU A 432 32.05 6.23 21.00
C LEU A 432 31.10 6.40 19.78
N VAL A 433 29.91 6.98 20.01
CA VAL A 433 28.95 7.21 18.94
C VAL A 433 29.50 8.19 17.90
N ALA A 434 30.18 9.26 18.33
CA ALA A 434 30.82 10.21 17.42
C ALA A 434 31.88 9.51 16.54
N ARG A 435 32.69 8.63 17.12
CA ARG A 435 33.72 7.88 16.40
C ARG A 435 33.16 6.87 15.41
N ILE A 436 32.05 6.21 15.78
CA ILE A 436 31.31 5.33 14.85
C ILE A 436 30.74 6.14 13.69
N ARG A 437 30.23 7.36 13.94
CA ARG A 437 29.65 8.23 12.92
C ARG A 437 30.66 8.68 11.88
N GLU A 438 31.92 8.91 12.27
CA GLU A 438 33.01 9.24 11.34
C GLU A 438 33.31 8.10 10.36
N GLN A 439 33.21 6.83 10.80
CA GLN A 439 33.56 5.69 9.97
C GLN A 439 32.37 5.05 9.24
N LYS A 440 31.22 4.92 9.91
CA LYS A 440 29.97 4.33 9.36
C LYS A 440 28.73 5.06 9.90
N PRO A 441 28.24 6.12 9.23
CA PRO A 441 27.08 6.91 9.68
C PRO A 441 25.80 6.11 9.90
N ALA A 442 25.56 5.07 9.09
CA ALA A 442 24.39 4.19 9.22
C ALA A 442 24.42 3.36 10.53
N LEU A 443 25.60 2.87 10.92
CA LEU A 443 25.81 2.12 12.14
C LEU A 443 25.63 3.03 13.38
N ALA A 444 26.14 4.26 13.32
CA ALA A 444 25.95 5.24 14.39
C ALA A 444 24.46 5.53 14.65
N GLY A 445 23.69 5.73 13.58
CA GLY A 445 22.24 5.96 13.68
C GLY A 445 21.48 4.77 14.27
N ALA A 446 21.92 3.54 14.01
CA ALA A 446 21.35 2.33 14.62
C ALA A 446 21.66 2.24 16.12
N VAL A 447 22.90 2.55 16.51
CA VAL A 447 23.39 2.47 17.91
C VAL A 447 22.81 3.61 18.77
N GLU A 448 22.54 4.79 18.21
CA GLU A 448 21.91 5.94 18.92
C GLU A 448 20.45 5.70 19.31
N ARG A 449 19.70 4.94 18.49
CA ARG A 449 18.27 4.66 18.74
C ARG A 449 18.02 3.62 19.82
N VAL A 450 19.07 3.00 20.34
CA VAL A 450 19.00 1.85 21.23
C VAL A 450 19.33 2.24 22.66
N LYS A 451 18.66 1.60 23.60
CA LYS A 451 18.98 1.80 25.03
C LYS A 451 20.28 1.08 25.35
N HIS A 452 21.25 1.82 25.88
CA HIS A 452 22.48 1.26 26.41
C HIS A 452 22.46 1.23 27.94
N ARG A 453 22.98 0.16 28.53
CA ARG A 453 23.05 -0.01 29.98
C ARG A 453 24.37 -0.67 30.37
N GLU A 454 25.06 -0.08 31.31
CA GLU A 454 26.22 -0.72 31.95
C GLU A 454 25.71 -1.71 33.00
N ILE A 455 25.96 -3.01 32.78
CA ILE A 455 25.50 -4.09 33.69
C ILE A 455 26.52 -4.34 34.82
N SER A 456 27.80 -4.19 34.49
CA SER A 456 28.92 -4.33 35.44
C SER A 456 30.09 -3.50 34.94
N PRO A 457 31.06 -3.14 35.83
CA PRO A 457 32.26 -2.43 35.41
C PRO A 457 32.92 -3.13 34.21
N GLY A 458 32.93 -2.48 33.05
CA GLY A 458 33.50 -3.00 31.82
C GLY A 458 32.57 -3.84 30.93
N ARG A 459 31.27 -3.97 31.23
CA ARG A 459 30.31 -4.64 30.34
C ARG A 459 29.13 -3.75 29.98
N LEU A 460 29.08 -3.32 28.70
CA LEU A 460 28.03 -2.49 28.13
C LEU A 460 27.05 -3.37 27.34
N GLU A 461 25.77 -3.28 27.66
CA GLU A 461 24.69 -3.95 26.94
C GLU A 461 23.91 -2.97 26.07
N LEU A 462 23.68 -3.35 24.83
CA LEU A 462 22.85 -2.63 23.86
C LEU A 462 21.57 -3.44 23.62
N ASP A 463 20.43 -2.87 24.03
CA ASP A 463 19.12 -3.52 23.92
C ASP A 463 18.38 -3.07 22.64
N PHE A 464 18.29 -3.97 21.66
CA PHE A 464 17.60 -3.78 20.38
C PHE A 464 16.16 -4.31 20.39
N SER A 465 15.55 -4.52 21.56
CA SER A 465 14.17 -5.00 21.66
C SER A 465 13.19 -4.06 20.93
N GLY A 466 12.60 -4.53 19.84
CA GLY A 466 11.69 -3.74 19.00
C GLY A 466 12.33 -3.09 17.76
N HIS A 467 13.66 -3.18 17.59
CA HIS A 467 14.40 -2.60 16.46
C HIS A 467 15.08 -3.68 15.60
N THR A 468 14.29 -4.54 14.97
CA THR A 468 14.79 -5.73 14.23
C THR A 468 15.77 -5.37 13.10
N PHE A 469 15.50 -4.30 12.35
CA PHE A 469 16.37 -3.84 11.26
C PHE A 469 17.73 -3.35 11.79
N ASP A 470 17.73 -2.55 12.87
CA ASP A 470 18.95 -2.03 13.49
C ASP A 470 19.78 -3.16 14.10
N TYR A 471 19.12 -4.20 14.65
CA TYR A 471 19.76 -5.41 15.15
C TYR A 471 20.48 -6.18 14.04
N GLU A 472 19.82 -6.42 12.90
CA GLU A 472 20.43 -7.11 11.76
C GLU A 472 21.65 -6.36 11.24
N LEU A 473 21.55 -5.02 11.13
CA LEU A 473 22.65 -4.16 10.69
C LEU A 473 23.86 -4.25 11.64
N VAL A 474 23.65 -4.25 12.95
CA VAL A 474 24.73 -4.34 13.96
C VAL A 474 25.35 -5.73 14.02
N MET A 475 24.55 -6.79 13.78
CA MET A 475 25.00 -8.18 13.80
C MET A 475 25.78 -8.63 12.55
N GLU A 476 25.88 -7.82 11.51
CA GLU A 476 26.81 -8.06 10.42
C GLU A 476 28.25 -8.18 10.95
N ARG A 477 29.00 -9.14 10.45
CA ARG A 477 30.35 -9.46 10.96
C ARG A 477 31.28 -8.25 11.01
N GLU A 478 31.25 -7.42 9.96
CA GLU A 478 32.07 -6.21 9.87
C GLU A 478 31.66 -5.14 10.88
N ASN A 479 30.35 -4.92 11.05
CA ASN A 479 29.80 -3.90 11.94
C ASN A 479 29.99 -4.28 13.42
N THR A 480 29.79 -5.56 13.76
CA THR A 480 30.07 -6.07 15.11
C THR A 480 31.56 -5.99 15.45
N ALA A 481 32.46 -6.30 14.50
CA ALA A 481 33.89 -6.20 14.71
C ALA A 481 34.34 -4.75 14.93
N LEU A 482 33.81 -3.83 14.10
CA LEU A 482 34.07 -2.39 14.20
C LEU A 482 33.58 -1.82 15.53
N LEU A 483 32.35 -2.15 15.95
CA LEU A 483 31.76 -1.70 17.20
C LEU A 483 32.59 -2.15 18.41
N ARG A 484 33.07 -3.39 18.42
CA ARG A 484 33.92 -3.92 19.48
C ARG A 484 35.32 -3.30 19.49
N ALA A 485 35.88 -3.01 18.31
CA ALA A 485 37.19 -2.37 18.18
C ALA A 485 37.16 -0.95 18.71
N LEU A 486 36.19 -0.13 18.26
CA LEU A 486 36.01 1.26 18.70
C LEU A 486 35.56 1.33 20.16
N GLY A 487 34.78 0.38 20.64
CA GLY A 487 34.43 0.29 22.06
C GLY A 487 35.64 0.11 22.97
N ARG A 488 36.59 -0.73 22.57
CA ARG A 488 37.85 -0.92 23.31
C ARG A 488 38.80 0.29 23.24
N GLU A 489 38.80 0.97 22.11
CA GLU A 489 39.61 2.19 21.85
C GLU A 489 39.12 3.37 22.71
N VAL A 490 37.80 3.59 22.76
CA VAL A 490 37.20 4.78 23.40
C VAL A 490 36.84 4.56 24.86
N LEU A 491 36.22 3.41 25.18
CA LEU A 491 35.73 3.12 26.56
C LEU A 491 36.74 2.36 27.42
N GLY A 492 37.82 1.84 26.80
CA GLY A 492 38.90 1.16 27.49
C GLY A 492 39.06 -0.33 27.09
N PRO A 493 40.27 -0.89 27.23
CA PRO A 493 40.64 -2.22 26.68
C PRO A 493 39.89 -3.40 27.30
N GLN A 494 39.28 -3.21 28.48
CA GLN A 494 38.53 -4.25 29.19
C GLN A 494 37.02 -4.19 28.94
N VAL A 495 36.51 -3.24 28.11
CA VAL A 495 35.09 -3.10 27.85
C VAL A 495 34.61 -4.15 26.84
N GLU A 496 33.61 -4.92 27.24
CA GLU A 496 32.92 -5.90 26.40
C GLU A 496 31.51 -5.34 26.05
N ILE A 497 31.23 -5.22 24.74
CA ILE A 497 29.93 -4.82 24.24
C ILE A 497 29.11 -6.06 23.94
N ALA A 498 28.00 -6.23 24.67
CA ALA A 498 27.00 -7.26 24.45
C ALA A 498 25.79 -6.67 23.73
N VAL A 499 25.34 -7.32 22.65
CA VAL A 499 24.17 -6.93 21.88
C VAL A 499 23.02 -7.87 22.22
N VAL A 500 21.92 -7.33 22.77
CA VAL A 500 20.74 -8.10 23.19
C VAL A 500 19.52 -7.59 22.43
N GLY A 501 18.60 -8.52 22.04
CA GLY A 501 17.35 -8.12 21.43
C GLY A 501 17.34 -8.19 19.91
N GLY A 502 16.99 -9.31 19.36
CA GLY A 502 16.74 -9.58 17.94
C GLY A 502 15.93 -10.86 17.81
N GLY A 503 14.67 -10.75 18.01
CA GLY A 503 13.56 -11.51 17.46
C GLY A 503 13.71 -13.00 17.13
N ARG A 504 14.26 -13.85 17.98
CA ARG A 504 13.92 -15.29 17.96
C ARG A 504 13.54 -15.84 19.33
N GLU A 505 14.02 -15.31 20.43
CA GLU A 505 13.64 -15.76 21.76
C GLU A 505 12.28 -15.21 22.22
N GLY A 506 11.96 -13.95 21.96
CA GLY A 506 10.64 -13.38 22.28
C GLY A 506 9.48 -13.96 21.46
N VAL A 507 9.72 -14.49 20.25
CA VAL A 507 8.72 -15.22 19.45
C VAL A 507 8.56 -16.65 19.98
N SER A 508 9.62 -17.28 20.45
CA SER A 508 9.61 -18.60 21.10
C SER A 508 8.85 -18.55 22.44
N GLU A 509 9.10 -17.56 23.28
CA GLU A 509 8.38 -17.40 24.55
C GLU A 509 6.91 -17.00 24.35
N ARG A 510 6.59 -16.12 23.40
CA ARG A 510 5.20 -15.81 23.06
C ARG A 510 4.47 -17.01 22.44
N ARG A 511 5.12 -17.79 21.58
CA ARG A 511 4.57 -19.06 21.08
C ARG A 511 4.38 -20.07 22.19
N ALA A 512 5.36 -20.26 23.07
CA ALA A 512 5.27 -21.14 24.23
C ALA A 512 4.16 -20.70 25.22
N ALA A 513 4.01 -19.40 25.47
CA ALA A 513 2.92 -18.83 26.26
C ALA A 513 1.55 -19.04 25.60
N THR A 514 1.45 -18.82 24.30
CA THR A 514 0.21 -19.04 23.52
C THR A 514 -0.15 -20.53 23.46
N ASP A 515 0.82 -21.43 23.29
CA ASP A 515 0.62 -22.88 23.31
C ASP A 515 0.27 -23.39 24.71
N ARG A 516 0.87 -22.83 25.77
CA ARG A 516 0.49 -23.14 27.16
C ARG A 516 -0.94 -22.71 27.44
N GLN A 517 -1.33 -21.52 27.02
CA GLN A 517 -2.69 -21.01 27.17
C GLN A 517 -3.71 -21.85 26.38
N ARG A 518 -3.34 -22.28 25.17
CA ARG A 518 -4.16 -23.17 24.33
C ARG A 518 -4.34 -24.55 24.94
N ARG A 519 -3.28 -25.13 25.52
CA ARG A 519 -3.35 -26.42 26.25
C ARG A 519 -4.19 -26.31 27.52
N LEU A 520 -4.07 -25.23 28.27
CA LEU A 520 -4.90 -24.99 29.47
C LEU A 520 -6.38 -24.82 29.10
N ARG A 521 -6.69 -24.11 28.01
CA ARG A 521 -8.03 -23.96 27.48
C ARG A 521 -8.63 -25.29 27.02
N GLN A 522 -7.87 -26.13 26.33
CA GLN A 522 -8.30 -27.49 25.96
C GLN A 522 -8.48 -28.41 27.18
N LYS A 523 -7.61 -28.28 28.18
CA LYS A 523 -7.74 -29.07 29.42
C LYS A 523 -8.98 -28.67 30.22
N ALA A 524 -9.30 -27.38 30.28
CA ALA A 524 -10.51 -26.88 30.90
C ALA A 524 -11.79 -27.37 30.20
N LEU A 525 -11.80 -27.34 28.85
CA LEU A 525 -12.94 -27.84 28.05
C LEU A 525 -13.17 -29.36 28.17
N ARG A 526 -12.11 -30.13 28.50
CA ARG A 526 -12.19 -31.59 28.71
C ARG A 526 -12.35 -31.97 30.17
N HIS A 527 -12.52 -31.00 31.06
CA HIS A 527 -12.68 -31.29 32.48
C HIS A 527 -14.01 -31.99 32.73
N PRO A 528 -14.06 -33.10 33.51
CA PRO A 528 -15.29 -33.85 33.75
C PRO A 528 -16.45 -33.00 34.22
N LEU A 529 -16.22 -32.07 35.15
CA LEU A 529 -17.24 -31.16 35.67
C LEU A 529 -17.83 -30.21 34.61
N VAL A 530 -17.03 -29.83 33.59
CA VAL A 530 -17.53 -29.00 32.48
C VAL A 530 -18.43 -29.82 31.56
N ASN A 531 -18.07 -31.06 31.27
CA ASN A 531 -18.90 -31.97 30.49
C ASN A 531 -20.20 -32.31 31.21
N GLU A 532 -20.15 -32.59 32.48
CA GLU A 532 -21.31 -32.87 33.30
C GLU A 532 -22.26 -31.64 33.37
N ALA A 533 -21.71 -30.44 33.50
CA ALA A 533 -22.50 -29.21 33.46
C ALA A 533 -23.15 -28.99 32.07
N LEU A 534 -22.46 -29.29 30.95
CA LEU A 534 -23.01 -29.21 29.62
C LEU A 534 -24.16 -30.21 29.38
N GLU A 535 -24.03 -31.42 29.91
CA GLU A 535 -25.11 -32.43 29.85
C GLU A 535 -26.33 -32.04 30.68
N ILE A 536 -26.13 -31.45 31.87
CA ILE A 536 -27.22 -31.06 32.76
C ILE A 536 -27.95 -29.80 32.23
N PHE A 537 -27.24 -28.82 31.74
CA PHE A 537 -27.80 -27.52 31.34
C PHE A 537 -28.07 -27.36 29.86
N GLY A 538 -27.69 -28.31 28.98
CA GLY A 538 -27.92 -28.29 27.53
C GLY A 538 -27.31 -27.08 26.81
N GLY A 539 -26.23 -26.51 27.36
CA GLY A 539 -25.58 -25.28 26.86
C GLY A 539 -24.33 -25.53 26.02
N GLN A 540 -23.76 -24.48 25.49
CA GLN A 540 -22.45 -24.48 24.81
C GLN A 540 -21.47 -23.54 25.53
N VAL A 541 -20.18 -23.93 25.61
CA VAL A 541 -19.13 -23.06 26.17
C VAL A 541 -18.80 -21.96 25.17
N VAL A 542 -19.16 -20.72 25.51
CA VAL A 542 -18.90 -19.55 24.65
C VAL A 542 -17.47 -19.03 24.79
N ASP A 543 -16.92 -19.03 26.02
CA ASP A 543 -15.52 -18.61 26.25
C ASP A 543 -14.94 -19.22 27.54
N VAL A 544 -13.60 -19.36 27.59
CA VAL A 544 -12.86 -19.85 28.76
C VAL A 544 -11.84 -18.80 29.18
N LYS A 545 -12.07 -18.13 30.31
CA LYS A 545 -11.11 -17.19 30.91
C LYS A 545 -10.21 -17.91 31.90
N ILE A 546 -8.91 -17.85 31.67
CA ILE A 546 -7.89 -18.41 32.57
C ILE A 546 -7.42 -17.27 33.49
N GLY A 547 -7.69 -17.40 34.79
CA GLY A 547 -7.22 -16.44 35.79
C GLY A 547 -5.71 -16.58 36.05
N PRO A 548 -5.07 -15.56 36.67
CA PRO A 548 -3.66 -15.68 37.07
C PRO A 548 -3.48 -16.79 38.11
N ASP A 549 -2.42 -17.58 37.94
CA ASP A 549 -2.02 -18.64 38.88
C ASP A 549 -1.90 -18.04 40.30
N LYS A 550 -2.74 -18.47 41.24
CA LYS A 550 -2.45 -18.25 42.66
C LYS A 550 -1.34 -19.22 43.06
N PRO A 551 -0.24 -18.76 43.64
CA PRO A 551 0.74 -19.67 44.20
C PRO A 551 0.10 -20.46 45.33
N SER A 552 0.23 -21.79 45.24
CA SER A 552 -0.15 -22.75 46.27
C SER A 552 0.77 -22.67 47.46
#